data_6fd64b36e51cee6586a0cfaa097ec884
#
_entry.id   6fd64b36e51cee6586a0cfaa097ec884
#
_cell.length_a   1.000
_cell.length_b   1.000
_cell.length_c   1.000
_cell.angle_alpha   90.00
_cell.angle_beta   90.00
_cell.angle_gamma   90.00
#
_symmetry.space_group_name_H-M   'P 1'
#
loop_
_entity.id
_entity.type
_entity.pdbx_description
1 polymer ?
#
loop_
_entity_poly.entity_id
_entity_poly.type
_entity_poly.pdbx_seq_one_letter_code
_entity_poly.pdbx_strand_id
1 'polypeptide(L)'
;MGLGRAFAGALIFAVPVLMTMEAWALGFHLHPLRLALLLAVTVPMLVLLHKYGGFRETVMLRDRIADALVALLVAAFAATAVLLIFGIVNAEMPLREVVGKIAVQVVPGSLGASLARAQLGPSPLEDNEIPEPGYAGELFLMVVGALFLSVNIAPTEEVVLIAYKMNPWQEVALVIGTLGLMHAFVYELEFRGTHNPEPGAGFFSIFFRYAIVGYALVMLVNAYILWTFGRTDGAGLSETLSAVVVLSFPGALGAAVARLIL
;
A
#
# COMPACT_ATOMS: atom_id res chain seq x y z
N MET A 1 -23.45 0.30 10.56
CA MET A 1 -23.10 0.72 9.19
C MET A 1 -21.58 0.76 8.90
N GLY A 2 -20.69 1.03 9.87
CA GLY A 2 -19.24 1.08 9.64
C GLY A 2 -18.57 -0.25 9.22
N LEU A 3 -19.01 -1.38 9.76
CA LEU A 3 -18.44 -2.70 9.43
C LEU A 3 -18.73 -3.13 8.00
N GLY A 4 -19.92 -2.85 7.46
CA GLY A 4 -20.24 -3.18 6.06
C GLY A 4 -19.37 -2.42 5.07
N ARG A 5 -19.06 -1.15 5.33
CA ARG A 5 -18.13 -0.37 4.50
C ARG A 5 -16.69 -0.89 4.59
N ALA A 6 -16.23 -1.22 5.80
CA ALA A 6 -14.92 -1.82 5.98
C ALA A 6 -14.81 -3.16 5.24
N PHE A 7 -15.85 -4.00 5.30
CA PHE A 7 -15.89 -5.27 4.58
C PHE A 7 -15.86 -5.08 3.05
N ALA A 8 -16.68 -4.15 2.53
CA ALA A 8 -16.67 -3.82 1.11
C ALA A 8 -15.31 -3.30 0.65
N GLY A 9 -14.69 -2.41 1.44
CA GLY A 9 -13.35 -1.91 1.18
C GLY A 9 -12.29 -3.02 1.22
N ALA A 10 -12.34 -3.89 2.21
CA ALA A 10 -11.45 -5.05 2.28
C ALA A 10 -11.54 -5.90 1.02
N LEU A 11 -12.75 -6.18 0.54
CA LEU A 11 -12.95 -6.95 -0.68
C LEU A 11 -12.42 -6.23 -1.92
N ILE A 12 -12.89 -5.01 -2.16
CA ILE A 12 -12.55 -4.25 -3.39
C ILE A 12 -11.03 -4.09 -3.52
N PHE A 13 -10.36 -3.74 -2.43
CA PHE A 13 -8.94 -3.46 -2.46
C PHE A 13 -8.05 -4.70 -2.40
N ALA A 14 -8.57 -5.84 -1.92
CA ALA A 14 -7.84 -7.11 -1.94
C ALA A 14 -8.11 -7.93 -3.22
N VAL A 15 -9.11 -7.59 -4.05
CA VAL A 15 -9.46 -8.33 -5.28
C VAL A 15 -8.26 -8.67 -6.15
N PRO A 16 -7.31 -7.75 -6.45
CA PRO A 16 -6.18 -8.11 -7.30
C PRO A 16 -5.37 -9.28 -6.73
N VAL A 17 -5.06 -9.26 -5.43
CA VAL A 17 -4.29 -10.33 -4.77
C VAL A 17 -5.16 -11.57 -4.54
N LEU A 18 -6.46 -11.40 -4.23
CA LEU A 18 -7.39 -12.51 -4.06
C LEU A 18 -7.58 -13.34 -5.35
N MET A 19 -7.41 -12.73 -6.51
CA MET A 19 -7.55 -13.38 -7.80
C MET A 19 -6.22 -13.75 -8.47
N THR A 20 -5.11 -13.64 -7.74
CA THR A 20 -3.76 -13.88 -8.27
C THR A 20 -3.23 -15.21 -7.74
N MET A 21 -2.95 -16.16 -8.64
CA MET A 21 -2.49 -17.50 -8.31
C MET A 21 -1.15 -17.46 -7.53
N GLU A 22 -0.24 -16.61 -7.93
CA GLU A 22 1.04 -16.45 -7.28
C GLU A 22 0.90 -15.98 -5.82
N ALA A 23 -0.08 -15.13 -5.54
CA ALA A 23 -0.37 -14.70 -4.17
C ALA A 23 -0.86 -15.88 -3.30
N TRP A 24 -1.62 -16.82 -3.86
CA TRP A 24 -2.02 -18.03 -3.13
C TRP A 24 -0.82 -18.95 -2.87
N ALA A 25 0.08 -19.09 -3.88
CA ALA A 25 1.30 -19.87 -3.75
C ALA A 25 2.25 -19.28 -2.69
N LEU A 26 2.34 -17.96 -2.59
CA LEU A 26 3.12 -17.27 -1.56
C LEU A 26 2.70 -17.67 -0.14
N GLY A 27 1.42 -17.88 0.12
CA GLY A 27 0.94 -18.35 1.41
C GLY A 27 1.56 -19.67 1.88
N PHE A 28 2.02 -20.51 0.94
CA PHE A 28 2.72 -21.76 1.22
C PHE A 28 4.25 -21.59 1.25
N HIS A 29 4.82 -20.84 0.32
CA HIS A 29 6.27 -20.75 0.10
C HIS A 29 6.97 -19.70 0.98
N LEU A 30 6.25 -18.65 1.41
CA LEU A 30 6.84 -17.58 2.20
C LEU A 30 7.44 -18.06 3.51
N HIS A 31 8.60 -17.48 3.84
CA HIS A 31 9.21 -17.69 5.14
C HIS A 31 8.31 -17.07 6.22
N PRO A 32 7.87 -17.84 7.25
CA PRO A 32 6.89 -17.35 8.23
C PRO A 32 7.29 -16.05 8.93
N LEU A 33 8.59 -15.86 9.20
CA LEU A 33 9.09 -14.64 9.86
C LEU A 33 8.96 -13.40 8.96
N ARG A 34 9.14 -13.53 7.64
CA ARG A 34 8.95 -12.41 6.70
C ARG A 34 7.47 -11.99 6.66
N LEU A 35 6.57 -12.97 6.62
CA LEU A 35 5.13 -12.71 6.66
C LEU A 35 4.70 -12.11 8.00
N ALA A 36 5.21 -12.63 9.12
CA ALA A 36 4.96 -12.08 10.45
C ALA A 36 5.48 -10.64 10.58
N LEU A 37 6.66 -10.34 10.02
CA LEU A 37 7.21 -8.98 9.98
C LEU A 37 6.31 -8.03 9.15
N LEU A 38 5.84 -8.50 7.99
CA LEU A 38 4.93 -7.69 7.16
C LEU A 38 3.64 -7.35 7.93
N LEU A 39 3.04 -8.33 8.61
CA LEU A 39 1.86 -8.09 9.45
C LEU A 39 2.17 -7.18 10.63
N ALA A 40 3.32 -7.37 11.28
CA ALA A 40 3.75 -6.54 12.40
C ALA A 40 3.98 -5.07 11.99
N VAL A 41 4.50 -4.82 10.79
CA VAL A 41 4.66 -3.46 10.22
C VAL A 41 3.31 -2.88 9.81
N THR A 42 2.38 -3.71 9.34
CA THR A 42 1.03 -3.26 8.94
C THR A 42 0.25 -2.66 10.13
N VAL A 43 0.39 -3.21 11.33
CA VAL A 43 -0.34 -2.70 12.52
C VAL A 43 -0.02 -1.23 12.81
N PRO A 44 1.22 -0.83 13.08
CA PRO A 44 1.55 0.58 13.34
C PRO A 44 1.23 1.47 12.13
N MET A 45 1.36 0.95 10.91
CA MET A 45 0.99 1.69 9.71
C MET A 45 -0.51 2.01 9.68
N LEU A 46 -1.39 1.05 10.00
CA LEU A 46 -2.83 1.30 10.11
C LEU A 46 -3.15 2.29 11.22
N VAL A 47 -2.49 2.19 12.38
CA VAL A 47 -2.67 3.13 13.49
C VAL A 47 -2.29 4.55 13.07
N LEU A 48 -1.17 4.71 12.36
CA LEU A 48 -0.73 6.01 11.83
C LEU A 48 -1.63 6.49 10.69
N LEU A 49 -2.15 5.59 9.85
CA LEU A 49 -3.12 5.92 8.81
C LEU A 49 -4.38 6.55 9.42
N HIS A 50 -4.87 6.02 10.55
CA HIS A 50 -5.98 6.63 11.29
C HIS A 50 -5.64 7.99 11.91
N LYS A 51 -4.36 8.31 12.09
CA LYS A 51 -3.91 9.62 12.57
C LYS A 51 -3.82 10.65 11.44
N TYR A 52 -3.24 10.29 10.31
CA TYR A 52 -2.89 11.23 9.23
C TYR A 52 -3.92 11.26 8.10
N GLY A 53 -4.73 10.22 7.95
CA GLY A 53 -5.75 10.12 6.90
C GLY A 53 -7.09 10.80 7.24
N GLY A 54 -7.17 11.59 8.29
CA GLY A 54 -8.38 12.37 8.62
C GLY A 54 -9.61 11.55 9.04
N PHE A 55 -9.44 10.32 9.49
CA PHE A 55 -10.51 9.33 9.61
C PHE A 55 -11.49 9.50 10.77
N ARG A 56 -11.25 10.31 11.72
CA ARG A 56 -12.08 10.68 12.88
C ARG A 56 -11.20 11.41 13.88
N GLU A 57 -11.76 12.31 14.64
CA GLU A 57 -11.16 12.78 15.89
C GLU A 57 -11.11 11.65 16.94
N THR A 58 -10.36 10.59 16.67
CA THR A 58 -10.01 9.64 17.72
C THR A 58 -8.85 10.22 18.52
N VAL A 59 -9.20 10.89 19.60
CA VAL A 59 -8.26 11.60 20.47
C VAL A 59 -7.29 10.62 21.15
N MET A 60 -7.69 9.35 21.35
CA MET A 60 -6.89 8.39 22.10
C MET A 60 -6.19 7.36 21.22
N LEU A 61 -4.93 7.08 21.49
CA LEU A 61 -4.14 6.01 20.82
C LEU A 61 -4.85 4.65 20.92
N ARG A 62 -5.51 4.37 22.03
CA ARG A 62 -6.26 3.12 22.25
C ARG A 62 -7.33 2.90 21.18
N ASP A 63 -8.07 3.93 20.81
CA ASP A 63 -9.14 3.82 19.82
C ASP A 63 -8.59 3.58 18.41
N ARG A 64 -7.46 4.20 18.07
CA ARG A 64 -6.76 3.97 16.81
C ARG A 64 -6.24 2.54 16.70
N ILE A 65 -5.70 1.99 17.79
CA ILE A 65 -5.27 0.58 17.85
C ILE A 65 -6.50 -0.35 17.68
N ALA A 66 -7.60 -0.06 18.36
CA ALA A 66 -8.83 -0.84 18.21
C ALA A 66 -9.35 -0.81 16.77
N ASP A 67 -9.36 0.35 16.12
CA ASP A 67 -9.77 0.49 14.73
C ASP A 67 -8.85 -0.27 13.76
N ALA A 68 -7.53 -0.23 13.99
CA ALA A 68 -6.56 -1.00 13.22
C ALA A 68 -6.78 -2.52 13.37
N LEU A 69 -7.02 -2.99 14.58
CA LEU A 69 -7.32 -4.40 14.83
C LEU A 69 -8.65 -4.83 14.19
N VAL A 70 -9.68 -3.97 14.22
CA VAL A 70 -10.95 -4.23 13.53
C VAL A 70 -10.74 -4.32 12.02
N ALA A 71 -9.93 -3.45 11.43
CA ALA A 71 -9.61 -3.49 10.00
C ALA A 71 -8.91 -4.81 9.62
N LEU A 72 -7.95 -5.27 10.42
CA LEU A 72 -7.25 -6.55 10.23
C LEU A 72 -8.22 -7.74 10.35
N LEU A 73 -9.10 -7.75 11.36
CA LEU A 73 -10.08 -8.82 11.56
C LEU A 73 -11.10 -8.87 10.41
N VAL A 74 -11.59 -7.73 9.96
CA VAL A 74 -12.50 -7.63 8.82
C VAL A 74 -11.83 -8.14 7.54
N ALA A 75 -10.58 -7.76 7.31
CA ALA A 75 -9.80 -8.23 6.16
C ALA A 75 -9.55 -9.74 6.22
N ALA A 76 -9.19 -10.28 7.39
CA ALA A 76 -9.00 -11.70 7.59
C ALA A 76 -10.30 -12.50 7.36
N PHE A 77 -11.42 -11.99 7.87
CA PHE A 77 -12.73 -12.60 7.63
C PHE A 77 -13.12 -12.57 6.15
N ALA A 78 -12.96 -11.41 5.49
CA ALA A 78 -13.26 -11.26 4.07
C ALA A 78 -12.39 -12.19 3.20
N ALA A 79 -11.08 -12.22 3.45
CA ALA A 79 -10.15 -13.09 2.75
C ALA A 79 -10.50 -14.57 2.95
N THR A 80 -10.78 -14.97 4.19
CA THR A 80 -11.17 -16.36 4.50
C THR A 80 -12.44 -16.74 3.76
N ALA A 81 -13.48 -15.91 3.79
CA ALA A 81 -14.74 -16.18 3.13
C ALA A 81 -14.55 -16.36 1.60
N VAL A 82 -13.80 -15.46 0.97
CA VAL A 82 -13.56 -15.52 -0.48
C VAL A 82 -12.71 -16.72 -0.86
N LEU A 83 -11.62 -16.99 -0.15
CA LEU A 83 -10.74 -18.14 -0.44
C LEU A 83 -11.44 -19.48 -0.24
N LEU A 84 -12.38 -19.58 0.71
CA LEU A 84 -13.24 -20.75 0.89
C LEU A 84 -14.23 -20.91 -0.27
N ILE A 85 -14.90 -19.81 -0.68
CA ILE A 85 -15.85 -19.83 -1.80
C ILE A 85 -15.15 -20.22 -3.10
N PHE A 86 -13.92 -19.74 -3.31
CA PHE A 86 -13.12 -20.10 -4.49
C PHE A 86 -12.53 -21.51 -4.43
N GLY A 87 -12.64 -22.21 -3.30
CA GLY A 87 -12.03 -23.53 -3.11
C GLY A 87 -10.50 -23.50 -3.00
N ILE A 88 -9.91 -22.30 -2.83
CA ILE A 88 -8.46 -22.10 -2.67
C ILE A 88 -7.99 -22.53 -1.28
N VAL A 89 -8.87 -22.48 -0.30
CA VAL A 89 -8.71 -23.01 1.05
C VAL A 89 -9.78 -24.06 1.31
N ASN A 90 -9.40 -25.20 1.85
CA ASN A 90 -10.29 -26.29 2.22
C ASN A 90 -9.86 -26.94 3.54
N ALA A 91 -10.72 -27.83 4.08
CA ALA A 91 -10.50 -28.49 5.39
C ALA A 91 -9.34 -29.50 5.38
N GLU A 92 -8.89 -29.97 4.23
CA GLU A 92 -7.82 -30.95 4.08
C GLU A 92 -6.42 -30.29 4.07
N MET A 93 -6.35 -28.98 3.92
CA MET A 93 -5.08 -28.24 3.86
C MET A 93 -4.44 -28.14 5.24
N PRO A 94 -3.08 -28.19 5.29
CA PRO A 94 -2.34 -27.89 6.51
C PRO A 94 -2.66 -26.48 7.03
N LEU A 95 -2.87 -26.36 8.34
CA LEU A 95 -3.20 -25.07 8.97
C LEU A 95 -2.20 -23.96 8.62
N ARG A 96 -0.91 -24.31 8.52
CA ARG A 96 0.15 -23.36 8.12
C ARG A 96 -0.12 -22.74 6.75
N GLU A 97 -0.56 -23.53 5.79
CA GLU A 97 -0.87 -23.08 4.43
C GLU A 97 -2.11 -22.18 4.43
N VAL A 98 -3.17 -22.62 5.12
CA VAL A 98 -4.41 -21.82 5.28
C VAL A 98 -4.11 -20.45 5.88
N VAL A 99 -3.39 -20.42 7.00
CA VAL A 99 -3.01 -19.19 7.68
C VAL A 99 -2.12 -18.31 6.77
N GLY A 100 -1.16 -18.91 6.06
CA GLY A 100 -0.30 -18.17 5.14
C GLY A 100 -1.07 -17.51 4.00
N LYS A 101 -1.98 -18.25 3.35
CA LYS A 101 -2.82 -17.72 2.26
C LYS A 101 -3.69 -16.55 2.73
N ILE A 102 -4.31 -16.68 3.89
CA ILE A 102 -5.14 -15.62 4.48
C ILE A 102 -4.27 -14.41 4.84
N ALA A 103 -3.12 -14.63 5.49
CA ALA A 103 -2.25 -13.57 5.98
C ALA A 103 -1.71 -12.66 4.86
N VAL A 104 -1.39 -13.21 3.69
CA VAL A 104 -0.98 -12.43 2.50
C VAL A 104 -2.09 -11.46 2.09
N GLN A 105 -3.35 -11.90 2.15
CA GLN A 105 -4.52 -11.10 1.76
C GLN A 105 -4.91 -10.04 2.79
N VAL A 106 -4.54 -10.25 4.05
CA VAL A 106 -4.90 -9.34 5.16
C VAL A 106 -4.29 -7.95 4.97
N VAL A 107 -3.08 -7.86 4.42
CA VAL A 107 -2.39 -6.57 4.26
C VAL A 107 -3.15 -5.64 3.32
N PRO A 108 -3.37 -5.95 2.03
CA PRO A 108 -4.14 -5.08 1.15
C PRO A 108 -5.60 -4.93 1.61
N GLY A 109 -6.21 -5.99 2.15
CA GLY A 109 -7.57 -5.96 2.66
C GLY A 109 -7.76 -5.00 3.84
N SER A 110 -6.83 -4.98 4.79
CA SER A 110 -6.91 -4.09 5.96
C SER A 110 -6.69 -2.61 5.60
N LEU A 111 -5.80 -2.33 4.65
CA LEU A 111 -5.65 -1.00 4.07
C LEU A 111 -6.95 -0.56 3.39
N GLY A 112 -7.53 -1.42 2.55
CA GLY A 112 -8.81 -1.17 1.90
C GLY A 112 -9.96 -0.95 2.87
N ALA A 113 -10.04 -1.76 3.95
CA ALA A 113 -11.05 -1.59 5.00
C ALA A 113 -10.92 -0.23 5.69
N SER A 114 -9.70 0.22 5.97
CA SER A 114 -9.43 1.51 6.58
C SER A 114 -9.79 2.65 5.63
N LEU A 115 -9.33 2.60 4.38
CA LEU A 115 -9.61 3.61 3.35
C LEU A 115 -11.11 3.77 3.07
N ALA A 116 -11.85 2.66 2.93
CA ALA A 116 -13.29 2.71 2.68
C ALA A 116 -14.09 3.27 3.86
N ARG A 117 -13.66 3.03 5.09
CA ARG A 117 -14.28 3.66 6.26
C ARG A 117 -14.16 5.18 6.22
N ALA A 118 -13.03 5.66 5.71
CA ALA A 118 -12.76 7.07 5.57
C ALA A 118 -13.59 7.73 4.47
N GLN A 119 -13.45 7.20 3.28
CA GLN A 119 -14.01 7.81 2.08
C GLN A 119 -15.53 7.64 1.95
N LEU A 120 -16.08 6.52 2.46
CA LEU A 120 -17.51 6.22 2.43
C LEU A 120 -18.20 6.54 3.76
N GLY A 121 -17.52 7.18 4.71
CA GLY A 121 -18.08 7.67 5.96
C GLY A 121 -19.03 8.87 5.73
N PRO A 122 -19.87 9.23 6.73
CA PRO A 122 -20.50 10.55 6.73
C PRO A 122 -19.36 11.57 6.71
N SER A 123 -19.47 12.57 5.81
CA SER A 123 -18.55 13.71 5.85
C SER A 123 -18.56 14.28 7.27
N PRO A 124 -17.41 14.64 7.85
CA PRO A 124 -17.39 15.48 9.04
C PRO A 124 -18.28 16.69 8.71
N LEU A 125 -19.20 17.02 9.59
CA LEU A 125 -20.01 18.23 9.47
C LEU A 125 -19.02 19.39 9.22
N GLU A 126 -19.36 20.30 8.34
CA GLU A 126 -18.55 21.37 7.74
C GLU A 126 -17.77 22.28 8.72
N ASP A 127 -17.90 22.08 10.03
CA ASP A 127 -17.38 22.99 11.07
C ASP A 127 -16.07 22.51 11.76
N ASN A 128 -15.57 21.32 11.48
CA ASN A 128 -14.30 20.88 12.06
C ASN A 128 -13.23 20.79 10.97
N GLU A 129 -12.34 21.77 10.92
CA GLU A 129 -11.11 21.71 10.13
C GLU A 129 -10.30 20.50 10.59
N ILE A 130 -10.25 19.48 9.75
CA ILE A 130 -9.33 18.34 9.96
C ILE A 130 -7.93 18.91 9.84
N PRO A 131 -7.06 18.78 10.88
CA PRO A 131 -5.72 19.28 10.81
C PRO A 131 -5.00 18.64 9.63
N GLU A 132 -4.49 19.48 8.72
CA GLU A 132 -3.74 19.02 7.56
C GLU A 132 -2.51 18.23 8.01
N PRO A 133 -2.21 17.08 7.36
CA PRO A 133 -1.02 16.32 7.66
C PRO A 133 0.20 17.17 7.31
N GLY A 134 1.06 17.49 8.28
CA GLY A 134 2.33 18.15 7.99
C GLY A 134 3.20 17.29 7.05
N TYR A 135 4.32 17.85 6.56
CA TYR A 135 5.22 17.18 5.61
C TYR A 135 5.52 15.70 5.91
N ALA A 136 5.77 15.37 7.18
CA ALA A 136 5.99 13.97 7.59
C ALA A 136 4.74 13.10 7.41
N GLY A 137 3.56 13.66 7.63
CA GLY A 137 2.28 12.99 7.41
C GLY A 137 2.04 12.71 5.92
N GLU A 138 2.32 13.69 5.06
CA GLU A 138 2.21 13.52 3.61
C GLU A 138 3.16 12.44 3.08
N LEU A 139 4.42 12.44 3.51
CA LEU A 139 5.38 11.37 3.17
C LEU A 139 4.92 10.01 3.68
N PHE A 140 4.32 9.96 4.88
CA PHE A 140 3.74 8.73 5.39
C PHE A 140 2.56 8.24 4.53
N LEU A 141 1.65 9.11 4.10
CA LEU A 141 0.56 8.76 3.19
C LEU A 141 1.08 8.23 1.85
N MET A 142 2.16 8.83 1.32
CA MET A 142 2.85 8.32 0.14
C MET A 142 3.38 6.90 0.35
N VAL A 143 3.98 6.60 1.51
CA VAL A 143 4.44 5.25 1.87
C VAL A 143 3.28 4.26 1.92
N VAL A 144 2.15 4.64 2.52
CA VAL A 144 0.94 3.79 2.57
C VAL A 144 0.41 3.49 1.17
N GLY A 145 0.32 4.50 0.31
CA GLY A 145 -0.15 4.32 -1.07
C GLY A 145 0.81 3.48 -1.90
N ALA A 146 2.12 3.68 -1.75
CA ALA A 146 3.14 2.85 -2.38
C ALA A 146 3.00 1.39 -1.95
N LEU A 147 2.95 1.13 -0.65
CA LEU A 147 2.79 -0.22 -0.12
C LEU A 147 1.51 -0.87 -0.63
N PHE A 148 0.41 -0.12 -0.66
CA PHE A 148 -0.88 -0.62 -1.12
C PHE A 148 -0.82 -1.14 -2.57
N LEU A 149 -0.35 -0.33 -3.53
CA LEU A 149 -0.26 -0.78 -4.93
C LEU A 149 0.83 -1.84 -5.11
N SER A 150 1.96 -1.69 -4.46
CA SER A 150 3.08 -2.61 -4.61
C SER A 150 2.76 -4.01 -4.05
N VAL A 151 2.06 -4.12 -2.93
CA VAL A 151 1.66 -5.42 -2.36
C VAL A 151 0.68 -6.17 -3.26
N ASN A 152 -0.10 -5.46 -4.06
CA ASN A 152 -1.02 -6.06 -5.01
C ASN A 152 -0.33 -6.57 -6.29
N ILE A 153 0.84 -6.03 -6.63
CA ILE A 153 1.56 -6.34 -7.89
C ILE A 153 2.79 -7.21 -7.64
N ALA A 154 3.50 -7.01 -6.55
CA ALA A 154 4.74 -7.73 -6.23
C ALA A 154 4.62 -9.27 -6.15
N PRO A 155 3.47 -9.88 -5.83
CA PRO A 155 3.29 -11.32 -5.91
C PRO A 155 3.49 -11.88 -7.30
N THR A 156 3.19 -11.10 -8.34
CA THR A 156 3.20 -11.55 -9.74
C THR A 156 4.63 -11.70 -10.28
N GLU A 157 4.79 -12.56 -11.28
CA GLU A 157 6.09 -12.79 -11.93
C GLU A 157 6.44 -11.73 -12.96
N GLU A 158 5.46 -10.93 -13.38
CA GLU A 158 5.60 -9.89 -14.39
C GLU A 158 6.63 -8.83 -13.99
N VAL A 159 6.73 -8.47 -12.71
CA VAL A 159 7.72 -7.52 -12.21
C VAL A 159 9.13 -7.99 -12.51
N VAL A 160 9.43 -9.26 -12.20
CA VAL A 160 10.75 -9.86 -12.44
C VAL A 160 10.98 -10.03 -13.94
N LEU A 161 9.95 -10.47 -14.69
CA LEU A 161 10.05 -10.67 -16.13
C LEU A 161 10.31 -9.34 -16.87
N ILE A 162 9.63 -8.26 -16.48
CA ILE A 162 9.83 -6.93 -17.06
C ILE A 162 11.25 -6.45 -16.75
N ALA A 163 11.68 -6.56 -15.49
CA ALA A 163 13.02 -6.18 -15.07
C ALA A 163 14.11 -6.92 -15.88
N TYR A 164 13.92 -8.21 -16.12
CA TYR A 164 14.85 -9.02 -16.92
C TYR A 164 14.88 -8.61 -18.42
N LYS A 165 13.76 -8.15 -18.97
CA LYS A 165 13.66 -7.73 -20.38
C LYS A 165 14.16 -6.33 -20.65
N MET A 166 14.18 -5.47 -19.64
CA MET A 166 14.57 -4.06 -19.78
C MET A 166 16.09 -3.93 -19.93
N ASN A 167 16.50 -3.05 -20.81
CA ASN A 167 17.86 -2.59 -20.88
C ASN A 167 18.08 -1.37 -19.96
N PRO A 168 19.35 -1.03 -19.62
CA PRO A 168 19.63 0.07 -18.69
C PRO A 168 19.05 1.43 -19.10
N TRP A 169 18.93 1.71 -20.39
CA TRP A 169 18.33 2.97 -20.86
C TRP A 169 16.81 3.02 -20.62
N GLN A 170 16.15 1.87 -20.72
CA GLN A 170 14.72 1.75 -20.40
C GLN A 170 14.47 1.92 -18.91
N GLU A 171 15.35 1.39 -18.06
CA GLU A 171 15.27 1.60 -16.61
C GLU A 171 15.43 3.08 -16.25
N VAL A 172 16.43 3.78 -16.81
CA VAL A 172 16.62 5.21 -16.62
C VAL A 172 15.40 6.00 -17.12
N ALA A 173 14.88 5.66 -18.29
CA ALA A 173 13.68 6.29 -18.84
C ALA A 173 12.45 6.07 -17.94
N LEU A 174 12.30 4.88 -17.37
CA LEU A 174 11.23 4.55 -16.43
C LEU A 174 11.33 5.40 -15.15
N VAL A 175 12.54 5.52 -14.58
CA VAL A 175 12.77 6.36 -13.39
C VAL A 175 12.42 7.82 -13.68
N ILE A 176 12.94 8.37 -14.79
CA ILE A 176 12.65 9.77 -15.18
C ILE A 176 11.17 9.99 -15.44
N GLY A 177 10.52 9.08 -16.16
CA GLY A 177 9.09 9.12 -16.44
C GLY A 177 8.25 9.04 -15.16
N THR A 178 8.63 8.16 -14.22
CA THR A 178 7.95 8.02 -12.93
C THR A 178 8.09 9.27 -12.07
N LEU A 179 9.28 9.86 -11.99
CA LEU A 179 9.51 11.13 -11.28
C LEU A 179 8.71 12.27 -11.90
N GLY A 180 8.66 12.32 -13.24
CA GLY A 180 7.85 13.31 -13.97
C GLY A 180 6.36 13.16 -13.66
N LEU A 181 5.84 11.93 -13.66
CA LEU A 181 4.45 11.65 -13.29
C LEU A 181 4.16 12.01 -11.84
N MET A 182 5.00 11.59 -10.88
CA MET A 182 4.83 11.98 -9.48
C MET A 182 4.78 13.49 -9.32
N HIS A 183 5.69 14.20 -10.00
CA HIS A 183 5.73 15.65 -9.93
C HIS A 183 4.49 16.31 -10.56
N ALA A 184 4.04 15.80 -11.69
CA ALA A 184 2.80 16.27 -12.33
C ALA A 184 1.58 16.07 -11.42
N PHE A 185 1.46 14.90 -10.77
CA PHE A 185 0.38 14.65 -9.81
C PHE A 185 0.44 15.59 -8.60
N VAL A 186 1.64 15.95 -8.14
CA VAL A 186 1.81 16.83 -6.98
C VAL A 186 1.57 18.30 -7.33
N TYR A 187 1.94 18.72 -8.55
CA TYR A 187 1.96 20.13 -8.96
C TYR A 187 0.70 20.57 -9.72
N GLU A 188 0.20 19.74 -10.64
CA GLU A 188 -0.87 20.11 -11.58
C GLU A 188 -2.27 19.75 -11.08
N LEU A 189 -2.39 18.74 -10.23
CA LEU A 189 -3.69 18.26 -9.78
C LEU A 189 -4.03 18.87 -8.42
N GLU A 190 -4.67 20.04 -8.43
CA GLU A 190 -5.34 20.62 -7.27
C GLU A 190 -6.61 19.82 -6.97
N PHE A 191 -6.51 18.78 -6.15
CA PHE A 191 -7.68 18.10 -5.60
C PHE A 191 -8.15 18.78 -4.31
N ARG A 192 -9.46 18.70 -4.03
CA ARG A 192 -10.03 19.18 -2.77
C ARG A 192 -9.35 18.45 -1.60
N GLY A 193 -8.67 19.21 -0.73
CA GLY A 193 -7.97 18.68 0.44
C GLY A 193 -6.45 18.60 0.32
N THR A 194 -5.86 18.91 -0.83
CA THR A 194 -4.41 19.07 -0.93
C THR A 194 -3.97 20.36 -0.27
N HIS A 195 -2.93 20.25 0.54
CA HIS A 195 -2.24 21.39 1.11
C HIS A 195 -1.72 22.27 -0.04
N ASN A 196 -2.17 23.51 -0.09
CA ASN A 196 -1.56 24.49 -1.01
C ASN A 196 -0.07 24.57 -0.63
N PRO A 197 0.86 24.37 -1.58
CA PRO A 197 2.27 24.59 -1.31
C PRO A 197 2.42 25.97 -0.67
N GLU A 198 3.30 26.11 0.32
CA GLU A 198 3.58 27.41 0.95
C GLU A 198 3.61 28.49 -0.13
N PRO A 199 2.87 29.62 0.03
CA PRO A 199 2.83 30.67 -0.98
C PRO A 199 4.25 31.09 -1.34
N GLY A 200 4.69 30.77 -2.57
CA GLY A 200 6.06 31.03 -3.04
C GLY A 200 6.96 29.78 -3.13
N ALA A 201 6.48 28.57 -2.84
CA ALA A 201 7.27 27.35 -3.09
C ALA A 201 7.49 27.16 -4.59
N GLY A 202 8.73 27.37 -5.07
CA GLY A 202 9.08 27.21 -6.46
C GLY A 202 9.00 25.76 -6.92
N PHE A 203 8.76 25.54 -8.24
CA PHE A 203 8.72 24.22 -8.90
C PHE A 203 9.81 23.26 -8.43
N PHE A 204 11.07 23.69 -8.37
CA PHE A 204 12.18 22.85 -7.93
C PHE A 204 12.11 22.45 -6.45
N SER A 205 11.60 23.31 -5.59
CA SER A 205 11.43 22.99 -4.16
C SER A 205 10.44 21.84 -3.98
N ILE A 206 9.30 21.88 -4.66
CA ILE A 206 8.27 20.85 -4.65
C ILE A 206 8.82 19.56 -5.26
N PHE A 207 9.54 19.64 -6.38
CA PHE A 207 10.15 18.49 -7.02
C PHE A 207 11.10 17.73 -6.08
N PHE A 208 12.03 18.45 -5.44
CA PHE A 208 12.99 17.79 -4.52
C PHE A 208 12.33 17.27 -3.27
N ARG A 209 11.40 18.00 -2.66
CA ARG A 209 10.77 17.60 -1.38
C ARG A 209 9.80 16.45 -1.54
N TYR A 210 9.06 16.38 -2.63
CA TYR A 210 8.00 15.38 -2.80
C TYR A 210 8.31 14.32 -3.86
N ALA A 211 8.77 14.70 -5.06
CA ALA A 211 9.03 13.71 -6.10
C ALA A 211 10.28 12.89 -5.77
N ILE A 212 11.43 13.53 -5.48
CA ILE A 212 12.68 12.81 -5.21
C ILE A 212 12.61 12.04 -3.89
N VAL A 213 12.22 12.71 -2.80
CA VAL A 213 12.14 12.05 -1.48
C VAL A 213 11.04 10.98 -1.48
N GLY A 214 9.88 11.29 -2.07
CA GLY A 214 8.79 10.32 -2.20
C GLY A 214 9.20 9.10 -3.01
N TYR A 215 9.85 9.27 -4.15
CA TYR A 215 10.35 8.16 -4.96
C TYR A 215 11.39 7.30 -4.23
N ALA A 216 12.30 7.93 -3.48
CA ALA A 216 13.26 7.19 -2.65
C ALA A 216 12.55 6.32 -1.60
N LEU A 217 11.50 6.84 -0.95
CA LEU A 217 10.67 6.07 -0.01
C LEU A 217 9.93 4.94 -0.72
N VAL A 218 9.39 5.18 -1.91
CA VAL A 218 8.75 4.13 -2.74
C VAL A 218 9.73 3.02 -3.06
N MET A 219 10.96 3.33 -3.46
CA MET A 219 12.01 2.32 -3.72
C MET A 219 12.32 1.49 -2.48
N LEU A 220 12.43 2.11 -1.30
CA LEU A 220 12.67 1.40 -0.04
C LEU A 220 11.50 0.46 0.32
N VAL A 221 10.26 0.94 0.17
CA VAL A 221 9.06 0.12 0.37
C VAL A 221 9.07 -1.08 -0.58
N ASN A 222 9.39 -0.86 -1.85
CA ASN A 222 9.40 -1.92 -2.86
C ASN A 222 10.52 -2.92 -2.67
N ALA A 223 11.70 -2.48 -2.27
CA ALA A 223 12.79 -3.37 -1.88
C ALA A 223 12.36 -4.28 -0.70
N TYR A 224 11.70 -3.70 0.31
CA TYR A 224 11.16 -4.44 1.44
C TYR A 224 10.08 -5.46 1.01
N ILE A 225 9.13 -5.07 0.14
CA ILE A 225 8.06 -5.95 -0.34
C ILE A 225 8.61 -7.10 -1.18
N LEU A 226 9.49 -6.81 -2.15
CA LEU A 226 10.13 -7.84 -2.99
C LEU A 226 10.92 -8.82 -2.14
N TRP A 227 11.67 -8.33 -1.14
CA TRP A 227 12.36 -9.18 -0.18
C TRP A 227 11.37 -10.02 0.64
N THR A 228 10.29 -9.42 1.12
CA THR A 228 9.26 -10.14 1.89
C THR A 228 8.67 -11.29 1.08
N PHE A 229 8.36 -11.07 -0.20
CA PHE A 229 7.78 -12.08 -1.08
C PHE A 229 8.81 -13.03 -1.71
N GLY A 230 10.09 -12.94 -1.29
CA GLY A 230 11.14 -13.84 -1.76
C GLY A 230 11.57 -13.59 -3.21
N ARG A 231 11.15 -12.46 -3.81
CA ARG A 231 11.49 -12.11 -5.21
C ARG A 231 12.96 -11.69 -5.39
N THR A 232 13.67 -11.46 -4.29
CA THR A 232 15.10 -11.14 -4.28
C THR A 232 15.97 -12.34 -3.92
N ASP A 233 15.38 -13.48 -3.58
CA ASP A 233 16.12 -14.66 -3.12
C ASP A 233 16.89 -15.27 -4.28
N GLY A 234 18.23 -15.30 -4.17
CA GLY A 234 19.11 -15.79 -5.21
C GLY A 234 19.38 -14.82 -6.36
N ALA A 235 18.74 -13.64 -6.37
CA ALA A 235 19.00 -12.60 -7.37
C ALA A 235 20.25 -11.79 -7.04
N GLY A 236 20.98 -11.34 -8.07
CA GLY A 236 22.08 -10.39 -7.91
C GLY A 236 21.58 -8.99 -7.55
N LEU A 237 22.51 -8.13 -7.11
CA LEU A 237 22.16 -6.75 -6.75
C LEU A 237 21.57 -5.97 -7.93
N SER A 238 22.12 -6.15 -9.12
CA SER A 238 21.62 -5.49 -10.35
C SER A 238 20.19 -5.91 -10.65
N GLU A 239 19.91 -7.22 -10.64
CA GLU A 239 18.58 -7.78 -10.90
C GLU A 239 17.55 -7.31 -9.86
N THR A 240 17.97 -7.26 -8.59
CA THR A 240 17.15 -6.74 -7.50
C THR A 240 16.82 -5.27 -7.70
N LEU A 241 17.80 -4.44 -8.08
CA LEU A 241 17.59 -3.02 -8.34
C LEU A 241 16.65 -2.80 -9.53
N SER A 242 16.82 -3.56 -10.62
CA SER A 242 15.92 -3.50 -11.78
C SER A 242 14.47 -3.84 -11.38
N ALA A 243 14.27 -4.91 -10.59
CA ALA A 243 12.95 -5.28 -10.10
C ALA A 243 12.34 -4.20 -9.18
N VAL A 244 13.15 -3.58 -8.32
CA VAL A 244 12.72 -2.45 -7.48
C VAL A 244 12.31 -1.27 -8.35
N VAL A 245 13.06 -0.91 -9.38
CA VAL A 245 12.73 0.18 -10.30
C VAL A 245 11.42 -0.10 -11.02
N VAL A 246 11.21 -1.31 -11.53
CA VAL A 246 9.96 -1.70 -12.20
C VAL A 246 8.77 -1.60 -11.26
N LEU A 247 8.86 -2.17 -10.05
CA LEU A 247 7.78 -2.10 -9.08
C LEU A 247 7.55 -0.66 -8.57
N SER A 248 8.58 0.19 -8.65
CA SER A 248 8.47 1.59 -8.20
C SER A 248 7.60 2.44 -9.12
N PHE A 249 7.35 2.04 -10.35
CA PHE A 249 6.40 2.73 -11.22
C PHE A 249 4.96 2.68 -10.65
N PRO A 250 4.33 1.51 -10.45
CA PRO A 250 3.02 1.46 -9.82
C PRO A 250 3.03 1.93 -8.36
N GLY A 251 4.10 1.64 -7.60
CA GLY A 251 4.24 2.12 -6.22
C GLY A 251 4.22 3.65 -6.13
N ALA A 252 4.88 4.34 -7.05
CA ALA A 252 4.90 5.80 -7.14
C ALA A 252 3.53 6.39 -7.50
N LEU A 253 2.79 5.73 -8.40
CA LEU A 253 1.40 6.11 -8.68
C LEU A 253 0.53 5.97 -7.43
N GLY A 254 0.68 4.87 -6.68
CA GLY A 254 0.00 4.68 -5.40
C GLY A 254 0.33 5.77 -4.38
N ALA A 255 1.61 6.13 -4.28
CA ALA A 255 2.07 7.21 -3.40
C ALA A 255 1.45 8.55 -3.78
N ALA A 256 1.45 8.89 -5.08
CA ALA A 256 0.88 10.13 -5.57
C ALA A 256 -0.64 10.20 -5.33
N VAL A 257 -1.36 9.13 -5.65
CA VAL A 257 -2.82 9.04 -5.45
C VAL A 257 -3.19 9.11 -3.96
N ALA A 258 -2.46 8.41 -3.08
CA ALA A 258 -2.76 8.44 -1.65
C ALA A 258 -2.61 9.85 -1.06
N ARG A 259 -1.57 10.60 -1.46
CA ARG A 259 -1.40 11.99 -1.06
C ARG A 259 -2.54 12.91 -1.53
N LEU A 260 -3.15 12.59 -2.68
CA LEU A 260 -4.24 13.40 -3.26
C LEU A 260 -5.60 13.10 -2.64
N ILE A 261 -5.81 11.88 -2.13
CA ILE A 261 -7.12 11.41 -1.69
C ILE A 261 -7.26 11.45 -0.16
N LEU A 262 -6.15 11.29 0.55
CA LEU A 262 -6.08 11.20 2.01
C LEU A 262 -5.55 12.48 2.65
#